data_8a22635c8517ad353ae9f7f88017eb34
#
_entry.id   8a22635c8517ad353ae9f7f88017eb34
#
_cell.length_a   1.000
_cell.length_b   1.000
_cell.length_c   1.000
_cell.angle_alpha   90.00
_cell.angle_beta   90.00
_cell.angle_gamma   90.00
#
_symmetry.space_group_name_H-M   'P 1'
#
loop_
_entity.id
_entity.type
_entity.pdbx_description
1 polymer ?
#
loop_
_entity_poly.entity_id
_entity_poly.type
_entity_poly.pdbx_seq_one_letter_code
_entity_poly.pdbx_strand_id
1 'polypeptide(L)'
;WDKKYQALKPIALFETVEINEIRQSFELYCKRIQSNNNIKLVQIIRAISPISAFKPCIIHLEDLDISVKFDYIKKSFTETTEQAMLSMQSESLDFIFKNSFGFDTLTVNGCFEEVSKNGFVRATKTLAIENLNNLGINIELKTLFNFPIIKLFLTRLYRVARKLDA
;
A
#
# COMPACT_ATOMS: atom_id res chain seq x y z
N TRP A 1 7.38 31.43 -27.14
CA TRP A 1 7.37 30.23 -26.30
C TRP A 1 5.93 29.76 -26.03
N ASP A 2 5.00 30.67 -25.64
CA ASP A 2 3.63 30.32 -25.26
C ASP A 2 2.79 29.67 -26.39
N LYS A 3 2.96 30.09 -27.66
CA LYS A 3 2.25 29.48 -28.79
C LYS A 3 2.64 28.01 -29.10
N LYS A 4 3.83 27.57 -28.69
CA LYS A 4 4.26 26.18 -28.87
C LYS A 4 3.69 25.24 -27.79
N TYR A 5 3.46 25.75 -26.58
CA TYR A 5 2.84 24.97 -25.50
C TYR A 5 1.33 24.78 -25.69
N GLN A 6 0.63 25.74 -26.29
CA GLN A 6 -0.82 25.61 -26.58
C GLN A 6 -1.15 24.59 -27.68
N ALA A 7 -0.15 24.19 -28.48
CA ALA A 7 -0.33 23.18 -29.54
C ALA A 7 -0.04 21.75 -29.12
N LEU A 8 0.45 21.52 -27.89
CA LEU A 8 0.61 20.18 -27.34
C LEU A 8 -0.77 19.65 -26.96
N LYS A 9 -1.31 18.71 -27.76
CA LYS A 9 -2.47 17.92 -27.32
C LYS A 9 -2.07 17.27 -25.99
N PRO A 10 -2.93 17.30 -24.95
CA PRO A 10 -2.69 16.54 -23.76
C PRO A 10 -2.50 15.06 -24.19
N ILE A 11 -1.29 14.56 -24.04
CA ILE A 11 -1.03 13.12 -24.17
C ILE A 11 -1.78 12.51 -23.00
N ALA A 12 -2.68 11.59 -23.27
CA ALA A 12 -3.25 10.77 -22.20
C ALA A 12 -2.07 10.06 -21.52
N LEU A 13 -1.69 10.57 -20.34
CA LEU A 13 -0.54 10.09 -19.60
C LEU A 13 -0.81 8.71 -18.95
N PHE A 14 -2.09 8.31 -18.91
CA PHE A 14 -2.54 7.09 -18.23
C PHE A 14 -3.58 6.38 -19.10
N GLU A 15 -3.51 5.06 -19.13
CA GLU A 15 -4.54 4.21 -19.72
C GLU A 15 -5.54 3.80 -18.64
N THR A 16 -6.84 3.87 -18.93
CA THR A 16 -7.86 3.39 -18.00
C THR A 16 -7.82 1.86 -17.97
N VAL A 17 -7.65 1.31 -16.78
CA VAL A 17 -7.65 -0.13 -16.53
C VAL A 17 -8.99 -0.54 -15.91
N GLU A 18 -9.62 -1.54 -16.49
CA GLU A 18 -10.91 -2.05 -16.02
C GLU A 18 -10.81 -2.65 -14.61
N ILE A 19 -11.82 -2.43 -13.78
CA ILE A 19 -11.85 -2.88 -12.37
C ILE A 19 -11.63 -4.39 -12.21
N ASN A 20 -12.08 -5.18 -13.18
CA ASN A 20 -11.88 -6.64 -13.18
C ASN A 20 -10.42 -7.03 -13.43
N GLU A 21 -9.70 -6.26 -14.25
CA GLU A 21 -8.28 -6.47 -14.50
C GLU A 21 -7.46 -6.11 -13.23
N ILE A 22 -7.77 -4.99 -12.58
CA ILE A 22 -7.15 -4.61 -11.30
C ILE A 22 -7.40 -5.68 -10.24
N ARG A 23 -8.60 -6.28 -10.21
CA ARG A 23 -8.92 -7.38 -9.29
C ARG A 23 -8.06 -8.62 -9.55
N GLN A 24 -7.82 -8.97 -10.80
CA GLN A 24 -6.93 -10.09 -11.16
C GLN A 24 -5.48 -9.79 -10.73
N SER A 25 -5.00 -8.60 -10.98
CA SER A 25 -3.67 -8.15 -10.53
C SER A 25 -3.55 -8.19 -9.00
N PHE A 26 -4.59 -7.78 -8.28
CA PHE A 26 -4.65 -7.89 -6.83
C PHE A 26 -4.61 -9.34 -6.34
N GLU A 27 -5.26 -10.28 -7.02
CA GLU A 27 -5.17 -11.71 -6.67
C GLU A 27 -3.75 -12.25 -6.81
N LEU A 28 -3.03 -11.84 -7.87
CA LEU A 28 -1.63 -12.20 -8.06
C LEU A 28 -0.74 -11.56 -6.99
N TYR A 29 -1.00 -10.29 -6.66
CA TYR A 29 -0.35 -9.60 -5.55
C TYR A 29 -0.55 -10.35 -4.23
N CYS A 30 -1.78 -10.76 -3.91
CA CYS A 30 -2.08 -11.55 -2.71
C CYS A 30 -1.30 -12.87 -2.67
N LYS A 31 -1.23 -13.59 -3.81
CA LYS A 31 -0.45 -14.83 -3.91
C LYS A 31 1.03 -14.57 -3.62
N ARG A 32 1.61 -13.51 -4.21
CA ARG A 32 3.00 -13.11 -3.99
C ARG A 32 3.29 -12.81 -2.51
N ILE A 33 2.44 -12.01 -1.87
CA ILE A 33 2.59 -11.69 -0.44
C ILE A 33 2.45 -12.94 0.43
N GLN A 34 1.48 -13.80 0.13
CA GLN A 34 1.21 -15.01 0.95
C GLN A 34 2.26 -16.09 0.76
N SER A 35 2.91 -16.19 -0.40
CA SER A 35 4.01 -17.12 -0.61
C SER A 35 5.28 -16.76 0.15
N ASN A 36 5.50 -15.46 0.37
CA ASN A 36 6.68 -14.93 1.01
C ASN A 36 6.54 -14.77 2.53
N ASN A 37 5.32 -14.88 3.08
CA ASN A 37 5.08 -14.56 4.49
C ASN A 37 4.17 -15.56 5.18
N ASN A 38 4.40 -15.78 6.47
CA ASN A 38 3.47 -16.51 7.33
C ASN A 38 2.27 -15.58 7.66
N ILE A 39 1.15 -15.76 6.96
CA ILE A 39 -0.03 -14.90 7.08
C ILE A 39 -0.64 -14.89 8.48
N LYS A 40 -0.61 -16.02 9.21
CA LYS A 40 -1.08 -16.06 10.61
C LYS A 40 -0.25 -15.11 11.48
N LEU A 41 1.05 -15.09 11.26
CA LEU A 41 1.95 -14.18 11.97
C LEU A 41 1.71 -12.72 11.57
N VAL A 42 1.49 -12.43 10.29
CA VAL A 42 1.12 -11.08 9.82
C VAL A 42 -0.20 -10.62 10.46
N GLN A 43 -1.18 -11.52 10.61
CA GLN A 43 -2.45 -11.22 11.30
C GLN A 43 -2.22 -10.88 12.78
N ILE A 44 -1.36 -11.63 13.48
CA ILE A 44 -1.00 -11.32 14.88
C ILE A 44 -0.33 -9.96 14.97
N ILE A 45 0.68 -9.70 14.13
CA ILE A 45 1.37 -8.39 14.09
C ILE A 45 0.37 -7.27 13.83
N ARG A 46 -0.55 -7.44 12.88
CA ARG A 46 -1.62 -6.46 12.59
C ARG A 46 -2.49 -6.18 13.80
N ALA A 47 -2.84 -7.22 14.58
CA ALA A 47 -3.71 -7.09 15.74
C ALA A 47 -3.04 -6.36 16.90
N ILE A 48 -1.74 -6.64 17.15
CA ILE A 48 -1.00 -6.08 18.30
C ILE A 48 -0.19 -4.83 17.94
N SER A 49 -0.09 -4.47 16.64
CA SER A 49 0.76 -3.37 16.19
C SER A 49 0.24 -2.01 16.66
N PRO A 50 1.00 -1.27 17.49
CA PRO A 50 0.62 0.07 17.92
C PRO A 50 0.65 1.08 16.77
N ILE A 51 1.35 0.77 15.69
CA ILE A 51 1.45 1.63 14.51
C ILE A 51 0.37 1.37 13.46
N SER A 52 -0.56 0.46 13.75
CA SER A 52 -1.64 0.06 12.81
C SER A 52 -1.11 -0.44 11.45
N ALA A 53 -0.03 -1.25 11.47
CA ALA A 53 0.54 -1.84 10.26
C ALA A 53 -0.40 -2.85 9.60
N PHE A 54 -0.29 -3.01 8.29
CA PHE A 54 -0.98 -4.03 7.47
C PHE A 54 -2.51 -3.98 7.53
N LYS A 55 -3.09 -2.81 7.83
CA LYS A 55 -4.55 -2.61 7.78
C LYS A 55 -5.03 -2.51 6.33
N PRO A 56 -6.34 -2.70 6.05
CA PRO A 56 -6.89 -2.45 4.71
C PRO A 56 -6.56 -1.06 4.22
N CYS A 57 -6.36 -0.92 2.90
CA CYS A 57 -6.16 0.34 2.23
C CYS A 57 -7.40 0.71 1.42
N ILE A 58 -7.69 2.02 1.32
CA ILE A 58 -8.79 2.55 0.51
C ILE A 58 -8.21 3.57 -0.44
N ILE A 59 -8.40 3.34 -1.73
CA ILE A 59 -7.89 4.18 -2.82
C ILE A 59 -9.07 4.65 -3.66
N HIS A 60 -9.11 5.93 -3.99
CA HIS A 60 -10.03 6.48 -4.99
C HIS A 60 -9.38 6.39 -6.37
N LEU A 61 -10.08 5.81 -7.34
CA LEU A 61 -9.65 5.71 -8.74
C LEU A 61 -10.33 6.84 -9.52
N GLU A 62 -9.54 7.85 -9.90
CA GLU A 62 -10.05 9.10 -10.49
C GLU A 62 -10.72 8.90 -11.85
N ASP A 63 -10.11 8.07 -12.69
CA ASP A 63 -10.57 7.77 -14.04
C ASP A 63 -11.80 6.86 -14.10
N LEU A 64 -12.10 6.15 -13.00
CA LEU A 64 -13.28 5.29 -12.85
C LEU A 64 -14.34 5.91 -11.92
N ASP A 65 -14.02 6.99 -11.23
CA ASP A 65 -14.85 7.66 -10.20
C ASP A 65 -15.38 6.69 -9.13
N ILE A 66 -14.54 5.73 -8.71
CA ILE A 66 -14.88 4.77 -7.65
C ILE A 66 -13.80 4.70 -6.59
N SER A 67 -14.20 4.36 -5.37
CA SER A 67 -13.25 4.01 -4.31
C SER A 67 -13.23 2.52 -4.07
N VAL A 68 -12.03 1.94 -3.94
CA VAL A 68 -11.82 0.51 -3.69
C VAL A 68 -11.12 0.30 -2.35
N LYS A 69 -11.60 -0.67 -1.60
CA LYS A 69 -11.01 -1.14 -0.35
C LYS A 69 -10.40 -2.51 -0.57
N PHE A 70 -9.12 -2.65 -0.30
CA PHE A 70 -8.44 -3.93 -0.41
C PHE A 70 -7.73 -4.35 0.86
N ASP A 71 -7.68 -5.67 1.09
CA ASP A 71 -7.02 -6.32 2.21
C ASP A 71 -6.37 -7.61 1.73
N TYR A 72 -5.06 -7.58 1.51
CA TYR A 72 -4.31 -8.73 1.01
C TYR A 72 -4.21 -9.89 2.01
N ILE A 73 -4.41 -9.63 3.31
CA ILE A 73 -4.47 -10.69 4.33
C ILE A 73 -5.76 -11.50 4.18
N LYS A 74 -6.89 -10.79 3.99
CA LYS A 74 -8.22 -11.40 3.80
C LYS A 74 -8.54 -11.73 2.35
N LYS A 75 -7.69 -11.33 1.39
CA LYS A 75 -7.93 -11.43 -0.06
C LYS A 75 -9.22 -10.74 -0.49
N SER A 76 -9.58 -9.65 0.14
CA SER A 76 -10.80 -8.91 -0.21
C SER A 76 -10.47 -7.67 -1.02
N PHE A 77 -11.21 -7.46 -2.09
CA PHE A 77 -11.16 -6.29 -2.97
C PHE A 77 -12.61 -5.91 -3.29
N THR A 78 -13.06 -4.77 -2.76
CA THR A 78 -14.47 -4.35 -2.83
C THR A 78 -14.56 -2.86 -3.08
N GLU A 79 -15.56 -2.43 -3.83
CA GLU A 79 -15.95 -1.03 -3.89
C GLU A 79 -16.46 -0.57 -2.53
N THR A 80 -16.28 0.70 -2.22
CA THR A 80 -16.66 1.28 -0.93
C THR A 80 -16.96 2.77 -1.06
N THR A 81 -17.78 3.28 -0.17
CA THR A 81 -18.04 4.72 0.02
C THR A 81 -17.25 5.31 1.20
N GLU A 82 -16.40 4.49 1.85
CA GLU A 82 -15.53 4.98 2.92
C GLU A 82 -14.50 5.96 2.38
N GLN A 83 -14.07 6.91 3.21
CA GLN A 83 -13.08 7.92 2.83
C GLN A 83 -11.76 7.28 2.38
N ALA A 84 -11.35 7.58 1.16
CA ALA A 84 -10.08 7.14 0.60
C ALA A 84 -8.87 7.72 1.35
N MET A 85 -7.77 7.01 1.31
CA MET A 85 -6.47 7.44 1.83
C MET A 85 -5.72 8.23 0.78
N LEU A 86 -5.69 7.70 -0.42
CA LEU A 86 -5.03 8.26 -1.60
C LEU A 86 -6.02 8.28 -2.77
N SER A 87 -5.76 9.16 -3.74
CA SER A 87 -6.39 9.21 -5.05
C SER A 87 -5.34 8.95 -6.11
N MET A 88 -5.65 8.16 -7.14
CA MET A 88 -4.76 7.85 -8.26
C MET A 88 -5.54 7.32 -9.47
N GLN A 89 -4.87 7.22 -10.61
CA GLN A 89 -5.42 6.57 -11.80
C GLN A 89 -5.48 5.04 -11.63
N SER A 90 -6.41 4.38 -12.33
CA SER A 90 -6.58 2.92 -12.29
C SER A 90 -5.32 2.17 -12.71
N GLU A 91 -4.62 2.65 -13.74
CA GLU A 91 -3.31 2.13 -14.17
C GLU A 91 -2.28 2.15 -13.05
N SER A 92 -2.26 3.21 -12.23
CA SER A 92 -1.32 3.33 -11.10
C SER A 92 -1.57 2.26 -10.04
N LEU A 93 -2.83 1.96 -9.71
CA LEU A 93 -3.15 0.90 -8.76
C LEU A 93 -2.81 -0.49 -9.33
N ASP A 94 -3.12 -0.71 -10.60
CA ASP A 94 -2.77 -1.94 -11.31
C ASP A 94 -1.24 -2.15 -11.35
N PHE A 95 -0.49 -1.08 -11.60
CA PHE A 95 0.97 -1.09 -11.57
C PHE A 95 1.52 -1.49 -10.19
N ILE A 96 0.94 -0.98 -9.09
CA ILE A 96 1.31 -1.39 -7.72
C ILE A 96 1.17 -2.91 -7.56
N PHE A 97 0.07 -3.49 -8.03
CA PHE A 97 -0.19 -4.91 -7.85
C PHE A 97 0.64 -5.81 -8.78
N LYS A 98 0.96 -5.35 -9.98
CA LYS A 98 1.75 -6.11 -10.96
C LYS A 98 3.24 -6.11 -10.65
N ASN A 99 3.78 -5.02 -10.10
CA ASN A 99 5.21 -4.79 -10.05
C ASN A 99 5.78 -4.80 -8.62
N SER A 100 6.91 -5.49 -8.43
CA SER A 100 7.73 -5.31 -7.24
C SER A 100 8.21 -3.87 -7.15
N PHE A 101 8.26 -3.31 -5.93
CA PHE A 101 8.52 -1.87 -5.70
C PHE A 101 7.51 -0.93 -6.35
N GLY A 102 6.32 -1.42 -6.78
CA GLY A 102 5.33 -0.63 -7.49
C GLY A 102 4.94 0.64 -6.73
N PHE A 103 4.60 0.52 -5.44
CA PHE A 103 4.24 1.67 -4.61
C PHE A 103 5.40 2.65 -4.41
N ASP A 104 6.62 2.16 -4.20
CA ASP A 104 7.81 3.01 -4.05
C ASP A 104 8.09 3.80 -5.34
N THR A 105 7.95 3.14 -6.49
CA THR A 105 8.11 3.78 -7.80
C THR A 105 7.11 4.93 -7.99
N LEU A 106 5.82 4.70 -7.66
CA LEU A 106 4.80 5.74 -7.76
C LEU A 106 5.02 6.88 -6.75
N THR A 107 5.58 6.57 -5.57
CA THR A 107 5.94 7.58 -4.57
C THR A 107 7.01 8.54 -5.10
N VAL A 108 8.01 8.02 -5.79
CA VAL A 108 9.07 8.86 -6.39
C VAL A 108 8.53 9.70 -7.55
N ASN A 109 7.62 9.13 -8.34
CA ASN A 109 7.07 9.79 -9.53
C ASN A 109 5.87 10.73 -9.23
N GLY A 110 5.34 10.72 -8.00
CA GLY A 110 4.20 11.55 -7.61
C GLY A 110 2.88 11.18 -8.32
N CYS A 111 2.66 9.90 -8.60
CA CYS A 111 1.49 9.42 -9.34
C CYS A 111 0.25 9.17 -8.45
N PHE A 112 0.10 9.89 -7.35
CA PHE A 112 -1.08 9.84 -6.48
C PHE A 112 -1.18 11.12 -5.65
N GLU A 113 -2.37 11.38 -5.11
CA GLU A 113 -2.64 12.47 -4.19
C GLU A 113 -3.10 11.96 -2.82
N GLU A 114 -2.69 12.63 -1.74
CA GLU A 114 -3.18 12.35 -0.39
C GLU A 114 -4.52 13.07 -0.18
N VAL A 115 -5.62 12.31 -0.06
CA VAL A 115 -6.98 12.85 0.04
C VAL A 115 -7.57 12.78 1.45
N SER A 116 -6.84 12.22 2.41
CA SER A 116 -7.25 12.22 3.82
C SER A 116 -6.06 12.37 4.75
N LYS A 117 -6.29 12.91 5.93
CA LYS A 117 -5.24 13.15 6.94
C LYS A 117 -4.42 11.89 7.21
N ASN A 118 -3.11 11.98 7.01
CA ASN A 118 -2.15 10.87 7.11
C ASN A 118 -2.48 9.67 6.18
N GLY A 119 -3.16 9.90 5.06
CA GLY A 119 -3.53 8.88 4.08
C GLY A 119 -2.32 8.18 3.52
N PHE A 120 -1.31 8.94 3.09
CA PHE A 120 -0.04 8.41 2.61
C PHE A 120 0.66 7.52 3.65
N VAL A 121 0.76 7.98 4.89
CA VAL A 121 1.38 7.19 5.97
C VAL A 121 0.61 5.89 6.24
N ARG A 122 -0.73 5.92 6.14
CA ARG A 122 -1.57 4.72 6.32
C ARG A 122 -1.38 3.75 5.16
N ALA A 123 -1.41 4.23 3.92
CA ALA A 123 -1.16 3.41 2.73
C ALA A 123 0.23 2.78 2.75
N THR A 124 1.28 3.56 3.09
CA THR A 124 2.65 3.05 3.25
C THR A 124 2.72 1.92 4.29
N LYS A 125 2.02 2.04 5.43
CA LYS A 125 1.99 0.97 6.44
C LYS A 125 1.26 -0.28 5.97
N THR A 126 0.28 -0.14 5.09
CA THR A 126 -0.41 -1.28 4.48
C THR A 126 0.52 -2.00 3.50
N LEU A 127 1.17 -1.26 2.62
CA LEU A 127 2.02 -1.80 1.56
C LEU A 127 3.45 -2.13 2.02
N ALA A 128 3.81 -1.82 3.26
CA ALA A 128 5.14 -2.05 3.82
C ALA A 128 5.60 -3.50 3.78
N ILE A 129 4.69 -4.48 3.75
CA ILE A 129 5.04 -5.90 3.70
C ILE A 129 5.77 -6.24 2.39
N GLU A 130 5.34 -5.65 1.27
CA GLU A 130 5.99 -5.86 -0.02
C GLU A 130 7.40 -5.28 -0.03
N ASN A 131 7.57 -4.07 0.51
CA ASN A 131 8.88 -3.44 0.61
C ASN A 131 9.83 -4.28 1.47
N LEU A 132 9.35 -4.88 2.56
CA LEU A 132 10.14 -5.82 3.35
C LEU A 132 10.54 -7.06 2.52
N ASN A 133 9.60 -7.64 1.77
CA ASN A 133 9.87 -8.79 0.92
C ASN A 133 10.88 -8.46 -0.20
N ASN A 134 10.78 -7.29 -0.80
CA ASN A 134 11.72 -6.82 -1.82
C ASN A 134 13.15 -6.64 -1.28
N LEU A 135 13.28 -6.37 0.02
CA LEU A 135 14.55 -6.33 0.74
C LEU A 135 15.02 -7.72 1.24
N GLY A 136 14.32 -8.79 0.86
CA GLY A 136 14.59 -10.15 1.30
C GLY A 136 14.14 -10.45 2.74
N ILE A 137 13.35 -9.58 3.36
CA ILE A 137 12.83 -9.75 4.71
C ILE A 137 11.42 -10.33 4.63
N ASN A 138 11.29 -11.62 4.85
CA ASN A 138 10.00 -12.31 4.92
C ASN A 138 9.53 -12.42 6.38
N ILE A 139 8.21 -12.26 6.58
CA ILE A 139 7.62 -12.41 7.92
C ILE A 139 7.39 -13.88 8.20
N GLU A 140 8.36 -14.52 8.87
CA GLU A 140 8.37 -15.91 9.27
C GLU A 140 8.65 -16.04 10.77
N LEU A 141 8.44 -17.22 11.35
CA LEU A 141 8.75 -17.45 12.77
C LEU A 141 10.21 -17.14 13.10
N LYS A 142 11.15 -17.52 12.23
CA LYS A 142 12.59 -17.21 12.40
C LYS A 142 12.88 -15.70 12.43
N THR A 143 12.07 -14.89 11.76
CA THR A 143 12.23 -13.43 11.70
C THR A 143 11.93 -12.78 13.06
N LEU A 144 11.05 -13.40 13.87
CA LEU A 144 10.77 -12.94 15.24
C LEU A 144 11.96 -13.09 16.18
N PHE A 145 12.87 -14.00 15.88
CA PHE A 145 14.09 -14.21 16.66
C PHE A 145 15.28 -13.39 16.15
N ASN A 146 15.07 -12.57 15.11
CA ASN A 146 16.10 -11.67 14.60
C ASN A 146 16.23 -10.46 15.53
N PHE A 147 17.30 -10.44 16.33
CA PHE A 147 17.57 -9.43 17.35
C PHE A 147 17.46 -7.97 16.88
N PRO A 148 17.94 -7.58 15.69
CA PRO A 148 17.73 -6.22 15.14
C PRO A 148 16.25 -5.85 14.97
N ILE A 149 15.41 -6.77 14.52
CA ILE A 149 13.96 -6.54 14.31
C ILE A 149 13.26 -6.42 15.66
N ILE A 150 13.59 -7.28 16.62
CA ILE A 150 13.07 -7.19 18.00
C ILE A 150 13.46 -5.85 18.63
N LYS A 151 14.72 -5.44 18.51
CA LYS A 151 15.23 -4.17 19.04
C LYS A 151 14.49 -2.99 18.41
N LEU A 152 14.27 -2.99 17.09
CA LEU A 152 13.51 -1.94 16.40
C LEU A 152 12.07 -1.86 16.92
N PHE A 153 11.42 -3.01 17.11
CA PHE A 153 10.04 -3.11 17.62
C PHE A 153 9.95 -2.58 19.06
N LEU A 154 10.84 -3.02 19.94
CA LEU A 154 10.91 -2.58 21.33
C LEU A 154 11.23 -1.08 21.45
N THR A 155 12.14 -0.57 20.65
CA THR A 155 12.47 0.88 20.63
C THR A 155 11.28 1.73 20.21
N ARG A 156 10.48 1.26 19.25
CA ARG A 156 9.27 1.98 18.82
C ARG A 156 8.15 1.87 19.85
N LEU A 157 7.95 0.70 20.46
CA LEU A 157 7.00 0.52 21.56
C LEU A 157 7.32 1.46 22.73
N TYR A 158 8.59 1.53 23.12
CA TYR A 158 9.05 2.45 24.19
C TYR A 158 8.77 3.92 23.86
N ARG A 159 9.00 4.35 22.61
CA ARG A 159 8.68 5.72 22.17
C ARG A 159 7.19 6.03 22.18
N VAL A 160 6.34 5.06 21.86
CA VAL A 160 4.88 5.23 21.91
C VAL A 160 4.40 5.28 23.35
N ALA A 161 4.87 4.39 24.22
CA ALA A 161 4.53 4.39 25.64
C ALA A 161 4.90 5.75 26.28
N ARG A 162 6.11 6.25 26.02
CA ARG A 162 6.58 7.54 26.56
C ARG A 162 5.78 8.77 26.07
N LYS A 163 5.09 8.67 24.93
CA LYS A 163 4.18 9.72 24.42
C LYS A 163 2.79 9.68 25.03
N LEU A 164 2.42 8.56 25.67
CA LEU A 164 1.14 8.40 26.37
C LEU A 164 1.22 8.87 27.84
N ASP A 165 2.44 8.97 28.36
CA ASP A 165 2.72 9.43 29.74
C ASP A 165 3.09 10.94 29.80
N ALA A 166 3.06 11.64 28.65
CA ALA A 166 3.34 13.08 28.52
C ALA A 166 2.12 13.84 27.98
#